data_c0953a1c4582b8e871e550658ebd185e
#
_entry.id   c0953a1c4582b8e871e550658ebd185e
#
_cell.length_a   1.000
_cell.length_b   1.000
_cell.length_c   1.000
_cell.angle_alpha   90.00
_cell.angle_beta   90.00
_cell.angle_gamma   90.00
#
_symmetry.space_group_name_H-M   'P 1'
#
loop_
_entity.id
_entity.type
_entity.pdbx_description
1 polymer ?
#
loop_
_entity_poly.entity_id
_entity_poly.type
_entity_poly.pdbx_seq_one_letter_code
_entity_poly.pdbx_strand_id
1 'polypeptide(L)'
;MSSEVIIRSGFRGLRYVDGRFDQALEPGRYDVPAGRFGRRAPRVEILTVDLRERELNIKGQEILTVDKVAVRVNIITHFRVVDPVAAVERVTDYGDRVYSDVQLAARRSLASMTLEGILTNRNQLSEDILRDVEGVSAGYGVEIIRADVKDLIFPGNLQDVMNRVLTAQRLAEAQMIEARTKADRERLAAEADAEAKRIRADAEVDALRRLADAAQAYAEHPALLRLRELETLGALGANAAARLYIGFDKHSDQLNE
;
A
#
# COMPACT_ATOMS: atom_id res chain seq x y z
N MET A 1 -57.62 23.93 -29.17
CA MET A 1 -57.17 22.52 -28.92
C MET A 1 -56.32 22.55 -27.69
N SER A 2 -56.62 21.74 -26.66
CA SER A 2 -55.73 21.53 -25.52
C SER A 2 -54.57 20.70 -25.98
N SER A 3 -53.35 21.07 -25.60
CA SER A 3 -52.19 20.21 -25.80
C SER A 3 -52.02 19.31 -24.56
N GLU A 4 -51.75 18.05 -24.81
CA GLU A 4 -51.55 17.05 -23.76
C GLU A 4 -50.05 16.84 -23.55
N VAL A 5 -49.60 16.84 -22.28
CA VAL A 5 -48.22 16.55 -21.89
C VAL A 5 -48.21 15.31 -21.01
N ILE A 6 -47.39 14.32 -21.37
CA ILE A 6 -47.22 13.10 -20.63
C ILE A 6 -45.84 13.13 -19.92
N ILE A 7 -45.87 13.10 -18.60
CA ILE A 7 -44.68 13.00 -17.76
C ILE A 7 -44.45 11.51 -17.46
N ARG A 8 -43.29 10.97 -17.89
CA ARG A 8 -42.93 9.57 -17.73
C ARG A 8 -42.40 9.30 -16.32
N SER A 9 -42.47 8.04 -15.88
CA SER A 9 -41.79 7.62 -14.67
C SER A 9 -40.28 7.92 -14.76
N GLY A 10 -39.69 8.40 -13.65
CA GLY A 10 -38.29 8.88 -13.60
C GLY A 10 -38.11 10.37 -14.00
N PHE A 11 -39.20 11.05 -14.36
CA PHE A 11 -39.21 12.49 -14.64
C PHE A 11 -40.15 13.24 -13.70
N ARG A 12 -39.85 14.50 -13.45
CA ARG A 12 -40.69 15.45 -12.73
C ARG A 12 -41.09 16.57 -13.67
N GLY A 13 -42.36 16.92 -13.70
CA GLY A 13 -42.82 18.10 -14.41
C GLY A 13 -42.78 19.33 -13.51
N LEU A 14 -42.30 20.45 -14.04
CA LEU A 14 -42.38 21.75 -13.38
C LEU A 14 -43.37 22.62 -14.19
N ARG A 15 -44.50 22.95 -13.57
CA ARG A 15 -45.51 23.78 -14.19
C ARG A 15 -45.26 25.24 -13.89
N TYR A 16 -45.20 26.03 -14.95
CA TYR A 16 -45.10 27.47 -14.89
C TYR A 16 -46.37 28.11 -15.46
N VAL A 17 -46.87 29.12 -14.78
CA VAL A 17 -48.04 29.92 -15.21
C VAL A 17 -47.56 31.36 -15.35
N ASP A 18 -47.67 31.89 -16.56
CA ASP A 18 -47.18 33.25 -16.91
C ASP A 18 -45.72 33.48 -16.48
N GLY A 19 -44.87 32.43 -16.62
CA GLY A 19 -43.46 32.48 -16.27
C GLY A 19 -43.14 32.34 -14.77
N ARG A 20 -44.13 32.06 -13.93
CA ARG A 20 -43.93 31.81 -12.49
C ARG A 20 -44.12 30.34 -12.20
N PHE A 21 -43.23 29.80 -11.36
CA PHE A 21 -43.39 28.44 -10.84
C PHE A 21 -44.71 28.30 -10.07
N ASP A 22 -45.52 27.31 -10.42
CA ASP A 22 -46.81 27.03 -9.82
C ASP A 22 -46.77 25.77 -8.98
N GLN A 23 -46.40 24.64 -9.59
CA GLN A 23 -46.30 23.34 -8.86
C GLN A 23 -45.41 22.32 -9.58
N ALA A 24 -44.88 21.39 -8.81
CA ALA A 24 -44.23 20.19 -9.33
C ALA A 24 -45.28 19.10 -9.62
N LEU A 25 -45.18 18.49 -10.80
CA LEU A 25 -46.11 17.47 -11.27
C LEU A 25 -45.47 16.08 -11.20
N GLU A 26 -46.22 15.13 -10.67
CA GLU A 26 -45.84 13.70 -10.65
C GLU A 26 -45.93 13.09 -12.06
N PRO A 27 -45.35 11.88 -12.30
CA PRO A 27 -45.59 11.15 -13.54
C PRO A 27 -47.08 10.94 -13.80
N GLY A 28 -47.52 11.25 -14.99
CA GLY A 28 -48.95 11.22 -15.37
C GLY A 28 -49.25 11.98 -16.64
N ARG A 29 -50.54 12.13 -16.92
CA ARG A 29 -51.07 12.83 -18.08
C ARG A 29 -51.68 14.14 -17.63
N TYR A 30 -51.31 15.25 -18.29
CA TYR A 30 -51.71 16.59 -17.92
C TYR A 30 -52.20 17.35 -19.15
N ASP A 31 -53.36 17.97 -19.02
CA ASP A 31 -53.91 18.85 -20.06
C ASP A 31 -53.40 20.29 -19.88
N VAL A 32 -52.79 20.80 -20.93
CA VAL A 32 -52.38 22.22 -20.98
C VAL A 32 -53.49 23.01 -21.69
N PRO A 33 -54.16 23.93 -20.98
CA PRO A 33 -55.22 24.69 -21.60
C PRO A 33 -54.67 25.60 -22.69
N ALA A 34 -55.16 25.42 -23.92
CA ALA A 34 -54.89 26.38 -25.00
C ALA A 34 -55.74 27.63 -24.80
N GLY A 35 -55.14 28.80 -25.01
CA GLY A 35 -55.83 30.08 -24.92
C GLY A 35 -57.11 30.10 -25.73
N ARG A 36 -58.20 30.47 -25.11
CA ARG A 36 -59.54 30.63 -25.76
C ARG A 36 -59.64 32.03 -26.41
N PHE A 37 -60.13 32.07 -27.64
CA PHE A 37 -60.31 33.29 -28.40
C PHE A 37 -61.04 34.38 -27.57
N GLY A 38 -60.37 35.51 -27.33
CA GLY A 38 -61.00 36.70 -26.71
C GLY A 38 -60.71 36.92 -25.19
N ARG A 39 -60.11 35.99 -24.47
CA ARG A 39 -59.63 36.24 -23.12
C ARG A 39 -58.15 35.84 -23.06
N ARG A 40 -57.26 36.64 -22.42
CA ARG A 40 -55.86 36.31 -22.13
C ARG A 40 -55.85 35.12 -21.18
N ALA A 41 -55.88 33.93 -21.74
CA ALA A 41 -55.64 32.71 -20.92
C ALA A 41 -54.20 32.72 -20.44
N PRO A 42 -53.97 32.32 -19.19
CA PRO A 42 -52.60 32.21 -18.65
C PRO A 42 -51.76 31.28 -19.52
N ARG A 43 -50.57 31.69 -19.83
CA ARG A 43 -49.62 30.85 -20.55
C ARG A 43 -49.07 29.79 -19.60
N VAL A 44 -49.42 28.53 -19.84
CA VAL A 44 -48.93 27.39 -19.06
C VAL A 44 -47.81 26.72 -19.83
N GLU A 45 -46.68 26.53 -19.14
CA GLU A 45 -45.52 25.82 -19.65
C GLU A 45 -45.17 24.70 -18.68
N ILE A 46 -44.88 23.50 -19.18
CA ILE A 46 -44.45 22.36 -18.36
C ILE A 46 -43.07 21.97 -18.83
N LEU A 47 -42.07 22.14 -17.95
CA LEU A 47 -40.71 21.71 -18.14
C LEU A 47 -40.52 20.33 -17.47
N THR A 48 -39.92 19.36 -18.17
CA THR A 48 -39.68 18.04 -17.63
C THR A 48 -38.20 17.88 -17.27
N VAL A 49 -37.94 17.46 -16.03
CA VAL A 49 -36.60 17.21 -15.48
C VAL A 49 -36.42 15.73 -15.27
N ASP A 50 -35.30 15.16 -15.73
CA ASP A 50 -34.92 13.76 -15.53
C ASP A 50 -34.33 13.61 -14.14
N LEU A 51 -34.93 12.74 -13.30
CA LEU A 51 -34.50 12.44 -11.93
C LEU A 51 -33.61 11.21 -11.83
N ARG A 52 -33.42 10.50 -12.94
CA ARG A 52 -32.60 9.29 -12.96
C ARG A 52 -31.13 9.64 -12.85
N GLU A 53 -30.35 8.67 -12.43
CA GLU A 53 -28.89 8.77 -12.43
C GLU A 53 -28.38 8.99 -13.85
N ARG A 54 -27.48 9.95 -13.98
CA ARG A 54 -26.83 10.32 -15.24
C ARG A 54 -25.32 10.29 -15.06
N GLU A 55 -24.65 9.86 -16.12
CA GLU A 55 -23.20 9.90 -16.21
C GLU A 55 -22.76 11.16 -16.95
N LEU A 56 -21.73 11.82 -16.41
CA LEU A 56 -21.08 12.96 -17.04
C LEU A 56 -19.57 12.68 -17.12
N ASN A 57 -19.03 12.73 -18.33
CA ASN A 57 -17.61 12.51 -18.56
C ASN A 57 -16.90 13.87 -18.67
N ILE A 58 -16.10 14.18 -17.64
CA ILE A 58 -15.34 15.42 -17.55
C ILE A 58 -13.97 15.17 -18.17
N LYS A 59 -13.74 15.78 -19.34
CA LYS A 59 -12.45 15.75 -20.01
C LYS A 59 -11.50 16.71 -19.31
N GLY A 60 -10.41 16.16 -18.81
CA GLY A 60 -9.41 16.91 -18.05
C GLY A 60 -8.64 17.88 -18.91
N GLN A 61 -8.40 19.05 -18.35
CA GLN A 61 -7.39 19.98 -18.80
C GLN A 61 -6.04 19.60 -18.22
N GLU A 62 -4.98 20.09 -18.81
CA GLU A 62 -3.65 19.97 -18.26
C GLU A 62 -3.54 20.82 -16.99
N ILE A 63 -3.19 20.17 -15.88
CA ILE A 63 -3.10 20.77 -14.55
C ILE A 63 -1.69 20.52 -14.03
N LEU A 64 -1.07 21.54 -13.42
CA LEU A 64 0.24 21.43 -12.77
C LEU A 64 0.07 20.97 -11.33
N THR A 65 0.80 19.93 -10.94
CA THR A 65 0.95 19.46 -9.56
C THR A 65 1.85 20.39 -8.74
N VAL A 66 1.99 20.15 -7.42
CA VAL A 66 2.89 20.92 -6.53
C VAL A 66 4.35 20.89 -7.05
N ASP A 67 4.79 19.74 -7.54
CA ASP A 67 6.13 19.53 -8.13
C ASP A 67 6.23 19.97 -9.60
N LYS A 68 5.26 20.77 -10.07
CA LYS A 68 5.24 21.41 -11.39
C LYS A 68 5.20 20.41 -12.56
N VAL A 69 4.66 19.25 -12.34
CA VAL A 69 4.41 18.25 -13.38
C VAL A 69 3.04 18.48 -13.99
N ALA A 70 2.98 18.54 -15.31
CA ALA A 70 1.71 18.63 -16.04
C ALA A 70 1.02 17.26 -16.06
N VAL A 71 -0.20 17.18 -15.53
CA VAL A 71 -1.02 15.99 -15.52
C VAL A 71 -2.37 16.29 -16.14
N ARG A 72 -2.84 15.41 -17.03
CA ARG A 72 -4.20 15.46 -17.55
C ARG A 72 -5.02 14.34 -16.92
N VAL A 73 -6.19 14.71 -16.38
CA VAL A 73 -7.10 13.78 -15.70
C VAL A 73 -8.45 13.74 -16.40
N ASN A 74 -8.99 12.55 -16.62
CA ASN A 74 -10.36 12.34 -17.03
C ASN A 74 -11.15 11.79 -15.84
N ILE A 75 -12.34 12.37 -15.59
CA ILE A 75 -13.20 12.02 -14.47
C ILE A 75 -14.56 11.61 -15.00
N ILE A 76 -15.12 10.55 -14.44
CA ILE A 76 -16.51 10.14 -14.64
C ILE A 76 -17.27 10.51 -13.37
N THR A 77 -18.35 11.28 -13.53
CA THR A 77 -19.20 11.68 -12.44
C THR A 77 -20.59 11.12 -12.65
N HIS A 78 -21.12 10.46 -11.63
CA HIS A 78 -22.50 10.01 -11.56
C HIS A 78 -23.29 10.94 -10.65
N PHE A 79 -24.38 11.49 -11.17
CA PHE A 79 -25.21 12.44 -10.44
C PHE A 79 -26.69 12.22 -10.74
N ARG A 80 -27.55 12.72 -9.87
CA ARG A 80 -29.01 12.79 -10.08
C ARG A 80 -29.56 14.11 -9.56
N VAL A 81 -30.70 14.52 -10.11
CA VAL A 81 -31.43 15.67 -9.60
C VAL A 81 -32.36 15.22 -8.48
N VAL A 82 -32.18 15.79 -7.29
CA VAL A 82 -32.99 15.52 -6.09
C VAL A 82 -34.03 16.63 -5.85
N ASP A 83 -33.68 17.88 -6.17
CA ASP A 83 -34.61 19.02 -6.18
C ASP A 83 -34.69 19.63 -7.58
N PRO A 84 -35.69 19.22 -8.39
CA PRO A 84 -35.82 19.68 -9.76
C PRO A 84 -36.15 21.17 -9.86
N VAL A 85 -36.77 21.77 -8.84
CA VAL A 85 -37.08 23.21 -8.83
C VAL A 85 -35.79 24.01 -8.68
N ALA A 86 -34.98 23.64 -7.68
CA ALA A 86 -33.68 24.28 -7.47
C ALA A 86 -32.75 24.10 -8.68
N ALA A 87 -32.76 22.91 -9.31
CA ALA A 87 -31.93 22.61 -10.46
C ALA A 87 -32.26 23.45 -11.72
N VAL A 88 -33.49 23.89 -11.85
CA VAL A 88 -33.94 24.72 -12.99
C VAL A 88 -33.91 26.20 -12.67
N GLU A 89 -34.24 26.59 -11.43
CA GLU A 89 -34.35 28.01 -11.09
C GLU A 89 -33.06 28.65 -10.62
N ARG A 90 -32.15 27.87 -10.02
CA ARG A 90 -30.90 28.43 -9.44
C ARG A 90 -29.74 28.47 -10.44
N VAL A 91 -29.76 27.62 -11.46
CA VAL A 91 -28.69 27.53 -12.46
C VAL A 91 -29.31 27.41 -13.86
N THR A 92 -28.62 27.96 -14.86
CA THR A 92 -29.09 27.93 -16.24
C THR A 92 -29.11 26.51 -16.82
N ASP A 93 -28.06 25.75 -16.57
CA ASP A 93 -27.91 24.34 -16.89
C ASP A 93 -27.15 23.63 -15.75
N TYR A 94 -27.84 22.73 -15.09
CA TYR A 94 -27.27 22.00 -13.97
C TYR A 94 -26.18 20.97 -14.41
N GLY A 95 -26.28 20.45 -15.65
CA GLY A 95 -25.25 19.55 -16.19
C GLY A 95 -23.94 20.28 -16.45
N ASP A 96 -23.99 21.45 -17.10
CA ASP A 96 -22.83 22.31 -17.32
C ASP A 96 -22.25 22.84 -15.99
N ARG A 97 -23.13 23.10 -15.03
CA ARG A 97 -22.70 23.51 -13.69
C ARG A 97 -21.96 22.40 -12.97
N VAL A 98 -22.47 21.17 -12.93
CA VAL A 98 -21.77 20.00 -12.38
C VAL A 98 -20.43 19.79 -13.08
N TYR A 99 -20.40 19.88 -14.42
CA TYR A 99 -19.16 19.78 -15.17
C TYR A 99 -18.11 20.77 -14.69
N SER A 100 -18.48 22.03 -14.55
CA SER A 100 -17.58 23.10 -14.12
C SER A 100 -17.12 22.94 -12.67
N ASP A 101 -18.02 22.55 -11.78
CA ASP A 101 -17.72 22.37 -10.36
C ASP A 101 -16.76 21.19 -10.13
N VAL A 102 -16.98 20.04 -10.80
CA VAL A 102 -16.08 18.89 -10.75
C VAL A 102 -14.71 19.22 -11.36
N GLN A 103 -14.69 19.93 -12.48
CA GLN A 103 -13.44 20.38 -13.11
C GLN A 103 -12.63 21.29 -12.18
N LEU A 104 -13.29 22.20 -11.48
CA LEU A 104 -12.65 23.12 -10.54
C LEU A 104 -12.14 22.39 -9.28
N ALA A 105 -12.90 21.44 -8.75
CA ALA A 105 -12.49 20.59 -7.64
C ALA A 105 -11.27 19.74 -8.01
N ALA A 106 -11.30 19.08 -9.18
CA ALA A 106 -10.18 18.30 -9.68
C ALA A 106 -8.90 19.14 -9.82
N ARG A 107 -9.05 20.38 -10.31
CA ARG A 107 -7.90 21.31 -10.41
C ARG A 107 -7.33 21.63 -9.04
N ARG A 108 -8.15 21.90 -8.03
CA ARG A 108 -7.72 22.19 -6.67
C ARG A 108 -7.01 21.00 -6.03
N SER A 109 -7.61 19.83 -6.11
CA SER A 109 -7.04 18.60 -5.54
C SER A 109 -5.72 18.23 -6.20
N LEU A 110 -5.62 18.24 -7.53
CA LEU A 110 -4.38 17.94 -8.24
C LEU A 110 -3.27 18.96 -7.98
N ALA A 111 -3.61 20.25 -7.91
CA ALA A 111 -2.64 21.30 -7.62
C ALA A 111 -2.09 21.25 -6.17
N SER A 112 -2.74 20.55 -5.26
CA SER A 112 -2.29 20.34 -3.87
C SER A 112 -1.50 19.07 -3.65
N MET A 113 -1.43 18.15 -4.64
CA MET A 113 -0.77 16.86 -4.55
C MET A 113 0.55 16.83 -5.33
N THR A 114 1.48 15.99 -4.89
CA THR A 114 2.68 15.65 -5.67
C THR A 114 2.33 14.55 -6.67
N LEU A 115 3.16 14.41 -7.72
CA LEU A 115 3.00 13.36 -8.71
C LEU A 115 3.02 11.95 -8.07
N GLU A 116 3.93 11.72 -7.14
CA GLU A 116 4.03 10.45 -6.40
C GLU A 116 2.76 10.19 -5.59
N GLY A 117 2.21 11.20 -4.91
CA GLY A 117 0.95 11.13 -4.19
C GLY A 117 -0.23 10.73 -5.07
N ILE A 118 -0.32 11.32 -6.27
CA ILE A 118 -1.36 11.02 -7.26
C ILE A 118 -1.25 9.56 -7.77
N LEU A 119 -0.04 9.07 -7.99
CA LEU A 119 0.17 7.71 -8.46
C LEU A 119 -0.12 6.65 -7.40
N THR A 120 0.18 6.98 -6.15
CA THR A 120 0.03 6.05 -5.02
C THR A 120 -1.41 6.02 -4.50
N ASN A 121 -2.10 7.18 -4.47
CA ASN A 121 -3.38 7.36 -3.79
C ASN A 121 -4.49 7.86 -4.72
N ARG A 122 -4.76 7.15 -5.82
CA ARG A 122 -5.83 7.52 -6.77
C ARG A 122 -7.21 7.65 -6.12
N ASN A 123 -7.52 6.77 -5.17
CA ASN A 123 -8.81 6.77 -4.48
C ASN A 123 -8.98 8.05 -3.64
N GLN A 124 -7.91 8.49 -2.98
CA GLN A 124 -7.92 9.73 -2.21
C GLN A 124 -8.27 10.93 -3.09
N LEU A 125 -7.73 11.00 -4.31
CA LEU A 125 -8.06 12.06 -5.27
C LEU A 125 -9.56 12.07 -5.63
N SER A 126 -10.15 10.90 -5.87
CA SER A 126 -11.59 10.77 -6.15
C SER A 126 -12.45 11.21 -4.96
N GLU A 127 -12.08 10.82 -3.74
CA GLU A 127 -12.77 11.20 -2.51
C GLU A 127 -12.68 12.70 -2.22
N ASP A 128 -11.52 13.31 -2.45
CA ASP A 128 -11.32 14.75 -2.25
C ASP A 128 -12.13 15.56 -3.26
N ILE A 129 -12.19 15.13 -4.52
CA ILE A 129 -13.03 15.75 -5.54
C ILE A 129 -14.50 15.64 -5.14
N LEU A 130 -14.98 14.46 -4.75
CA LEU A 130 -16.37 14.23 -4.35
C LEU A 130 -16.74 15.14 -3.17
N ARG A 131 -15.93 15.18 -2.13
CA ARG A 131 -16.16 16.03 -0.94
C ARG A 131 -16.25 17.51 -1.28
N ASP A 132 -15.41 17.99 -2.19
CA ASP A 132 -15.38 19.39 -2.62
C ASP A 132 -16.65 19.79 -3.39
N VAL A 133 -17.25 18.85 -4.13
CA VAL A 133 -18.38 19.15 -5.04
C VAL A 133 -19.73 18.90 -4.38
N GLU A 134 -19.81 17.93 -3.47
CA GLU A 134 -21.06 17.49 -2.82
C GLU A 134 -21.81 18.65 -2.14
N GLY A 135 -21.10 19.46 -1.37
CA GLY A 135 -21.70 20.64 -0.69
C GLY A 135 -22.18 21.72 -1.65
N VAL A 136 -21.49 21.91 -2.77
CA VAL A 136 -21.83 22.94 -3.77
C VAL A 136 -23.02 22.49 -4.62
N SER A 137 -23.04 21.23 -5.06
CA SER A 137 -24.09 20.68 -5.92
C SER A 137 -25.43 20.57 -5.20
N ALA A 138 -25.44 20.27 -3.92
CA ALA A 138 -26.64 20.28 -3.08
C ALA A 138 -27.32 21.65 -3.07
N GLY A 139 -26.54 22.75 -3.17
CA GLY A 139 -27.05 24.12 -3.21
C GLY A 139 -27.96 24.42 -4.42
N TYR A 140 -27.84 23.68 -5.51
CA TYR A 140 -28.72 23.79 -6.68
C TYR A 140 -29.49 22.48 -6.98
N GLY A 141 -29.72 21.65 -5.97
CA GLY A 141 -30.63 20.50 -6.04
C GLY A 141 -30.09 19.27 -6.79
N VAL A 142 -28.80 19.16 -6.95
CA VAL A 142 -28.13 18.00 -7.56
C VAL A 142 -27.31 17.25 -6.51
N GLU A 143 -27.50 15.93 -6.47
CA GLU A 143 -26.70 15.01 -5.67
C GLU A 143 -25.66 14.35 -6.56
N ILE A 144 -24.39 14.46 -6.18
CA ILE A 144 -23.31 13.72 -6.82
C ILE A 144 -23.11 12.42 -6.07
N ILE A 145 -23.34 11.31 -6.75
CA ILE A 145 -23.28 9.96 -6.18
C ILE A 145 -21.83 9.49 -6.11
N ARG A 146 -21.05 9.79 -7.17
CA ARG A 146 -19.68 9.34 -7.32
C ARG A 146 -18.92 10.23 -8.32
N ALA A 147 -17.64 10.45 -8.04
CA ALA A 147 -16.71 11.14 -8.94
C ALA A 147 -15.40 10.34 -9.00
N ASP A 148 -15.22 9.54 -10.05
CA ASP A 148 -14.10 8.65 -10.19
C ASP A 148 -13.09 9.15 -11.20
N VAL A 149 -11.82 9.06 -10.84
CA VAL A 149 -10.71 9.30 -11.77
C VAL A 149 -10.58 8.11 -12.72
N LYS A 150 -10.95 8.32 -13.99
CA LYS A 150 -10.87 7.30 -15.04
C LYS A 150 -9.44 7.11 -15.52
N ASP A 151 -8.84 8.17 -16.05
CA ASP A 151 -7.52 8.13 -16.66
C ASP A 151 -6.64 9.26 -16.16
N LEU A 152 -5.37 8.94 -15.92
CA LEU A 152 -4.30 9.89 -15.65
C LEU A 152 -3.30 9.82 -16.81
N ILE A 153 -3.17 10.92 -17.53
CA ILE A 153 -2.28 11.02 -18.70
C ILE A 153 -1.13 11.94 -18.34
N PHE A 154 0.08 11.42 -18.42
CA PHE A 154 1.31 12.18 -18.19
C PHE A 154 1.99 12.49 -19.51
N PRO A 155 2.80 13.57 -19.62
CA PRO A 155 3.64 13.82 -20.78
C PRO A 155 4.54 12.62 -21.08
N GLY A 156 4.69 12.23 -22.32
CA GLY A 156 5.23 10.94 -22.73
C GLY A 156 6.66 10.59 -22.29
N ASN A 157 7.47 11.58 -21.90
CA ASN A 157 8.82 11.35 -21.38
C ASN A 157 8.87 11.22 -19.84
N LEU A 158 7.84 11.64 -19.13
CA LEU A 158 7.83 11.67 -17.68
C LEU A 158 7.65 10.28 -17.08
N GLN A 159 6.85 9.46 -17.70
CA GLN A 159 6.61 8.08 -17.28
C GLN A 159 7.91 7.24 -17.31
N ASP A 160 8.74 7.46 -18.35
CA ASP A 160 10.04 6.80 -18.45
C ASP A 160 11.03 7.30 -17.40
N VAL A 161 11.06 8.61 -17.14
CA VAL A 161 11.92 9.19 -16.10
C VAL A 161 11.52 8.68 -14.72
N MET A 162 10.22 8.66 -14.40
CA MET A 162 9.73 8.14 -13.12
C MET A 162 10.00 6.65 -12.95
N ASN A 163 9.79 5.84 -13.99
CA ASN A 163 10.13 4.43 -13.95
C ASN A 163 11.63 4.21 -13.67
N ARG A 164 12.50 5.03 -14.26
CA ARG A 164 13.95 4.99 -13.97
C ARG A 164 14.28 5.37 -12.53
N VAL A 165 13.67 6.45 -12.02
CA VAL A 165 13.85 6.88 -10.62
C VAL A 165 13.36 5.81 -9.65
N LEU A 166 12.16 5.29 -9.86
CA LEU A 166 11.59 4.22 -9.02
C LEU A 166 12.43 2.94 -9.06
N THR A 167 12.92 2.58 -10.24
CA THR A 167 13.83 1.42 -10.41
C THR A 167 15.15 1.65 -9.68
N ALA A 168 15.73 2.86 -9.78
CA ALA A 168 16.97 3.21 -9.09
C ALA A 168 16.79 3.20 -7.56
N GLN A 169 15.68 3.73 -7.05
CA GLN A 169 15.35 3.69 -5.62
C GLN A 169 15.21 2.25 -5.11
N ARG A 170 14.44 1.40 -5.81
CA ARG A 170 14.28 -0.01 -5.43
C ARG A 170 15.59 -0.78 -5.48
N LEU A 171 16.45 -0.48 -6.46
CA LEU A 171 17.77 -1.09 -6.55
C LEU A 171 18.66 -0.67 -5.37
N ALA A 172 18.67 0.61 -5.00
CA ALA A 172 19.40 1.11 -3.84
C ALA A 172 18.90 0.50 -2.52
N GLU A 173 17.58 0.39 -2.35
CA GLU A 173 16.98 -0.30 -1.19
C GLU A 173 17.39 -1.78 -1.12
N ALA A 174 17.32 -2.49 -2.25
CA ALA A 174 17.75 -3.89 -2.33
C ALA A 174 19.22 -4.06 -1.96
N GLN A 175 20.10 -3.20 -2.47
CA GLN A 175 21.53 -3.19 -2.14
C GLN A 175 21.79 -2.91 -0.65
N MET A 176 21.03 -1.98 -0.05
CA MET A 176 21.13 -1.71 1.39
C MET A 176 20.70 -2.92 2.24
N ILE A 177 19.62 -3.59 1.85
CA ILE A 177 19.14 -4.81 2.52
C ILE A 177 20.17 -5.94 2.38
N GLU A 178 20.72 -6.14 1.19
CA GLU A 178 21.78 -7.15 0.95
C GLU A 178 23.03 -6.87 1.78
N ALA A 179 23.51 -5.62 1.79
CA ALA A 179 24.68 -5.23 2.59
C ALA A 179 24.44 -5.45 4.08
N ARG A 180 23.26 -5.10 4.59
CA ARG A 180 22.87 -5.31 5.98
C ARG A 180 22.78 -6.78 6.32
N THR A 181 22.14 -7.57 5.47
CA THR A 181 22.04 -9.03 5.65
C THR A 181 23.41 -9.70 5.63
N LYS A 182 24.31 -9.25 4.76
CA LYS A 182 25.68 -9.75 4.71
C LYS A 182 26.45 -9.43 6.00
N ALA A 183 26.39 -8.19 6.47
CA ALA A 183 27.03 -7.79 7.73
C ALA A 183 26.48 -8.57 8.94
N ASP A 184 25.17 -8.77 9.00
CA ASP A 184 24.53 -9.56 10.06
C ASP A 184 24.97 -11.03 10.03
N ARG A 185 25.10 -11.63 8.83
CA ARG A 185 25.64 -13.00 8.68
C ARG A 185 27.10 -13.10 9.11
N GLU A 186 27.94 -12.15 8.72
CA GLU A 186 29.36 -12.10 9.11
C GLU A 186 29.51 -11.95 10.63
N ARG A 187 28.68 -11.08 11.23
CA ARG A 187 28.66 -10.93 12.70
C ARG A 187 28.25 -12.23 13.40
N LEU A 188 27.15 -12.85 12.94
CA LEU A 188 26.66 -14.10 13.52
C LEU A 188 27.70 -15.25 13.40
N ALA A 189 28.37 -15.32 12.24
CA ALA A 189 29.46 -16.31 12.03
C ALA A 189 30.65 -16.06 12.96
N ALA A 190 31.05 -14.81 13.16
CA ALA A 190 32.13 -14.45 14.08
C ALA A 190 31.77 -14.75 15.55
N GLU A 191 30.53 -14.46 15.97
CA GLU A 191 30.01 -14.79 17.30
C GLU A 191 30.01 -16.32 17.53
N ALA A 192 29.53 -17.09 16.53
CA ALA A 192 29.51 -18.55 16.59
C ALA A 192 30.93 -19.15 16.65
N ASP A 193 31.91 -18.61 15.88
CA ASP A 193 33.29 -19.04 15.91
C ASP A 193 33.98 -18.73 17.25
N ALA A 194 33.71 -17.53 17.79
CA ALA A 194 34.22 -17.15 19.12
C ALA A 194 33.66 -18.06 20.21
N GLU A 195 32.35 -18.36 20.18
CA GLU A 195 31.75 -19.27 21.15
C GLU A 195 32.29 -20.71 21.01
N ALA A 196 32.46 -21.20 19.78
CA ALA A 196 33.08 -22.51 19.55
C ALA A 196 34.51 -22.58 20.07
N LYS A 197 35.31 -21.52 19.91
CA LYS A 197 36.68 -21.43 20.47
C LYS A 197 36.64 -21.41 21.98
N ARG A 198 35.72 -20.69 22.62
CA ARG A 198 35.55 -20.66 24.06
C ARG A 198 35.22 -22.07 24.61
N ILE A 199 34.23 -22.74 24.01
CA ILE A 199 33.84 -24.10 24.41
C ILE A 199 35.02 -25.06 24.29
N ARG A 200 35.83 -24.97 23.22
CA ARG A 200 37.02 -25.82 23.06
C ARG A 200 38.08 -25.54 24.14
N ALA A 201 38.34 -24.25 24.41
CA ALA A 201 39.29 -23.86 25.45
C ALA A 201 38.83 -24.33 26.85
N ASP A 202 37.54 -24.18 27.17
CA ASP A 202 36.98 -24.65 28.45
C ASP A 202 37.09 -26.19 28.56
N ALA A 203 36.77 -26.92 27.48
CA ALA A 203 36.93 -28.39 27.44
C ALA A 203 38.40 -28.84 27.60
N GLU A 204 39.36 -28.10 27.01
CA GLU A 204 40.79 -28.38 27.16
C GLU A 204 41.26 -28.15 28.60
N VAL A 205 40.84 -27.03 29.23
CA VAL A 205 41.13 -26.75 30.65
C VAL A 205 40.56 -27.83 31.54
N ASP A 206 39.32 -28.28 31.32
CA ASP A 206 38.70 -29.35 32.09
C ASP A 206 39.41 -30.71 31.87
N ALA A 207 39.87 -30.99 30.65
CA ALA A 207 40.69 -32.19 30.37
C ALA A 207 42.01 -32.14 31.11
N LEU A 208 42.70 -30.99 31.10
CA LEU A 208 43.96 -30.80 31.84
C LEU A 208 43.79 -30.93 33.37
N ARG A 209 42.69 -30.39 33.92
CA ARG A 209 42.34 -30.55 35.33
C ARG A 209 42.15 -32.01 35.69
N ARG A 210 41.38 -32.78 34.90
CA ARG A 210 41.16 -34.22 35.11
C ARG A 210 42.45 -35.00 35.00
N LEU A 211 43.40 -34.64 34.11
CA LEU A 211 44.71 -35.24 34.02
C LEU A 211 45.59 -34.92 35.24
N ALA A 212 45.51 -33.67 35.74
CA ALA A 212 46.25 -33.30 36.96
C ALA A 212 45.69 -34.03 38.17
N ASP A 213 44.38 -34.14 38.34
CA ASP A 213 43.76 -34.92 39.42
C ASP A 213 44.11 -36.39 39.35
N ALA A 214 44.15 -36.99 38.14
CA ALA A 214 44.59 -38.35 37.93
C ALA A 214 46.07 -38.54 38.27
N ALA A 215 46.95 -37.61 37.87
CA ALA A 215 48.38 -37.65 38.21
C ALA A 215 48.63 -37.58 39.73
N GLN A 216 47.85 -36.75 40.44
CA GLN A 216 47.88 -36.67 41.88
C GLN A 216 47.48 -38.03 42.54
N ALA A 217 46.33 -38.60 42.06
CA ALA A 217 45.89 -39.93 42.54
C ALA A 217 46.92 -41.02 42.28
N TYR A 218 47.64 -41.01 41.16
CA TYR A 218 48.72 -41.93 40.88
C TYR A 218 49.95 -41.71 41.77
N ALA A 219 50.28 -40.49 42.15
CA ALA A 219 51.33 -40.14 43.09
C ALA A 219 51.05 -40.68 44.53
N GLU A 220 49.77 -40.58 44.94
CA GLU A 220 49.29 -41.04 46.24
C GLU A 220 49.22 -42.61 46.32
N HIS A 221 48.94 -43.24 45.15
CA HIS A 221 48.79 -44.72 45.04
C HIS A 221 49.65 -45.32 43.91
N PRO A 222 50.95 -45.59 44.16
CA PRO A 222 51.90 -46.10 43.14
C PRO A 222 51.42 -47.40 42.47
N ALA A 223 50.64 -48.21 43.17
CA ALA A 223 50.11 -49.47 42.66
C ALA A 223 49.12 -49.24 41.49
N LEU A 224 48.34 -48.13 41.50
CA LEU A 224 47.44 -47.74 40.40
C LEU A 224 48.22 -47.30 39.17
N LEU A 225 49.35 -46.61 39.36
CA LEU A 225 50.25 -46.25 38.27
C LEU A 225 50.74 -47.48 37.53
N ARG A 226 51.22 -48.49 38.34
CA ARG A 226 51.73 -49.75 37.80
C ARG A 226 50.67 -50.55 37.03
N LEU A 227 49.43 -50.54 37.54
CA LEU A 227 48.29 -51.16 36.84
C LEU A 227 48.03 -50.47 35.49
N ARG A 228 48.03 -49.15 35.47
CA ARG A 228 47.80 -48.35 34.24
C ARG A 228 48.92 -48.54 33.21
N GLU A 229 50.20 -48.68 33.67
CA GLU A 229 51.30 -49.01 32.79
C GLU A 229 51.11 -50.38 32.13
N LEU A 230 50.68 -51.38 32.90
CA LEU A 230 50.42 -52.72 32.38
C LEU A 230 49.23 -52.73 31.41
N GLU A 231 48.17 -51.99 31.69
CA GLU A 231 47.01 -51.80 30.76
C GLU A 231 47.47 -51.17 29.45
N THR A 232 48.28 -50.09 29.51
CA THR A 232 48.74 -49.40 28.28
C THR A 232 49.70 -50.29 27.49
N LEU A 233 50.55 -51.05 28.15
CA LEU A 233 51.37 -52.03 27.49
C LEU A 233 50.60 -53.19 26.89
N GLY A 234 49.52 -53.64 27.58
CA GLY A 234 48.59 -54.63 27.05
C GLY A 234 47.86 -54.13 25.81
N ALA A 235 47.39 -52.86 25.81
CA ALA A 235 46.70 -52.22 24.66
C ALA A 235 47.68 -52.05 23.47
N LEU A 236 48.96 -51.68 23.73
CA LEU A 236 49.97 -51.59 22.68
C LEU A 236 50.31 -52.98 22.11
N GLY A 237 50.38 -54.04 22.98
CA GLY A 237 50.66 -55.43 22.57
C GLY A 237 49.48 -56.05 21.76
N ALA A 238 48.24 -55.59 21.98
CA ALA A 238 47.09 -56.04 21.22
C ALA A 238 47.05 -55.47 19.78
N ASN A 239 47.79 -54.40 19.49
CA ASN A 239 47.94 -53.82 18.17
C ASN A 239 48.99 -54.59 17.38
N ALA A 240 48.59 -55.45 16.44
CA ALA A 240 49.42 -56.44 15.72
C ALA A 240 50.64 -55.88 14.94
N ALA A 241 50.84 -54.55 14.94
CA ALA A 241 51.94 -53.88 14.22
C ALA A 241 53.11 -53.41 15.13
N ALA A 242 52.99 -53.51 16.45
CA ALA A 242 53.99 -53.02 17.37
C ALA A 242 54.80 -54.19 17.99
N ARG A 243 56.11 -54.25 17.76
CA ARG A 243 57.05 -55.16 18.54
C ARG A 243 57.57 -54.40 19.74
N LEU A 244 57.13 -54.79 20.91
CA LEU A 244 57.60 -54.20 22.16
C LEU A 244 58.82 -54.96 22.63
N TYR A 245 60.00 -54.31 22.71
CA TYR A 245 61.21 -54.85 23.36
C TYR A 245 61.26 -54.32 24.79
N ILE A 246 60.93 -55.16 25.74
CA ILE A 246 61.08 -54.83 27.19
C ILE A 246 62.49 -55.25 27.64
N GLY A 247 63.38 -54.27 27.75
CA GLY A 247 64.69 -54.49 28.38
C GLY A 247 64.57 -54.44 29.90
N PHE A 248 64.81 -55.53 30.55
CA PHE A 248 65.04 -55.54 32.00
C PHE A 248 66.51 -55.14 32.27
N ASP A 249 66.74 -53.84 32.61
CA ASP A 249 67.99 -53.42 33.15
C ASP A 249 68.13 -54.01 34.57
N LYS A 250 69.03 -54.96 34.73
CA LYS A 250 69.49 -55.41 36.04
C LYS A 250 70.30 -54.29 36.65
N HIS A 251 69.70 -53.53 37.56
CA HIS A 251 70.50 -52.72 38.51
C HIS A 251 71.30 -53.67 39.33
N SER A 252 72.57 -53.86 38.96
CA SER A 252 73.56 -54.43 39.80
C SER A 252 73.97 -53.40 40.84
N ASP A 253 73.66 -53.69 42.07
CA ASP A 253 74.23 -53.03 43.23
C ASP A 253 75.72 -52.82 43.03
N GLN A 254 76.16 -51.59 43.06
CA GLN A 254 77.53 -51.29 43.52
C GLN A 254 77.42 -50.51 44.82
N LEU A 255 77.29 -51.25 45.88
CA LEU A 255 77.88 -50.92 47.16
C LEU A 255 79.40 -51.18 47.03
N ASN A 256 80.18 -50.15 47.24
CA ASN A 256 81.48 -50.02 47.88
C ASN A 256 82.24 -48.83 47.30
N GLU A 257 82.50 -47.90 48.01
CA GLU A 257 83.35 -47.33 49.00
C GLU A 257 83.06 -45.86 49.26
#